data_c4718c14c8611b8666c4d1bfccb1a879
#
_entry.id   c4718c14c8611b8666c4d1bfccb1a879
#
_cell.length_a   1.000
_cell.length_b   1.000
_cell.length_c   1.000
_cell.angle_alpha   90.00
_cell.angle_beta   90.00
_cell.angle_gamma   90.00
#
_symmetry.space_group_name_H-M   'P 1'
#
loop_
_entity.id
_entity.type
_entity.pdbx_description
1 polymer ?
#
loop_
_entity_poly.entity_id
_entity_poly.type
_entity_poly.pdbx_seq_one_letter_code
_entity_poly.pdbx_strand_id
1 'polypeptide(L)'
;PLAFAIEECHKRGMELHAWINPYRAKTKNTFEMANNHIAIKHPDYVFAYDGQLILNPGMPECRDYICNVVRDIVSRYDVDGLHIDDYFYPYPVKGQKIPDADIYDMNNNGISNINDWRRDNVNVFVKQLGETIHEVKPWVKFGVSPFGIYRNKKNDALLGSETNGLQNYDDLYADV
;
A
#
# COMPACT_ATOMS: atom_id res chain seq x y z
N PRO A 1 -16.97 -9.70 13.96
CA PRO A 1 -17.55 -8.64 13.13
C PRO A 1 -17.44 -8.93 11.64
N LEU A 2 -16.21 -9.26 11.10
CA LEU A 2 -16.05 -9.49 9.66
C LEU A 2 -16.87 -10.69 9.15
N ALA A 3 -16.77 -11.84 9.81
CA ALA A 3 -17.57 -13.02 9.43
C ALA A 3 -19.08 -12.73 9.39
N PHE A 4 -19.60 -11.98 10.37
CA PHE A 4 -21.00 -11.55 10.37
C PHE A 4 -21.34 -10.66 9.17
N ALA A 5 -20.46 -9.70 8.84
CA ALA A 5 -20.69 -8.82 7.70
C ALA A 5 -20.73 -9.59 6.38
N ILE A 6 -19.81 -10.55 6.20
CA ILE A 6 -19.79 -11.44 5.03
C ILE A 6 -21.09 -12.23 4.91
N GLU A 7 -21.50 -12.90 6.00
CA GLU A 7 -22.74 -13.68 6.04
C GLU A 7 -23.97 -12.81 5.67
N GLU A 8 -24.07 -11.60 6.22
CA GLU A 8 -25.17 -10.69 5.94
C GLU A 8 -25.16 -10.11 4.52
N CYS A 9 -23.99 -9.92 3.93
CA CYS A 9 -23.85 -9.56 2.52
C CYS A 9 -24.31 -10.71 1.61
N HIS A 10 -23.79 -11.92 1.84
CA HIS A 10 -24.11 -13.09 1.03
C HIS A 10 -25.61 -13.46 1.09
N LYS A 11 -26.26 -13.36 2.26
CA LYS A 11 -27.72 -13.52 2.39
C LYS A 11 -28.53 -12.57 1.50
N ARG A 12 -27.95 -11.44 1.10
CA ARG A 12 -28.57 -10.41 0.25
C ARG A 12 -28.06 -10.41 -1.19
N GLY A 13 -27.27 -11.40 -1.56
CA GLY A 13 -26.67 -11.50 -2.89
C GLY A 13 -25.62 -10.41 -3.18
N MET A 14 -25.00 -9.88 -2.13
CA MET A 14 -23.95 -8.86 -2.24
C MET A 14 -22.58 -9.49 -1.98
N GLU A 15 -21.56 -9.02 -2.73
CA GLU A 15 -20.18 -9.32 -2.44
C GLU A 15 -19.63 -8.43 -1.31
N LEU A 16 -18.70 -8.96 -0.51
CA LEU A 16 -17.95 -8.19 0.47
C LEU A 16 -16.46 -8.17 0.11
N HIS A 17 -15.93 -6.98 -0.16
CA HIS A 17 -14.51 -6.75 -0.39
C HIS A 17 -13.87 -6.16 0.86
N ALA A 18 -12.89 -6.87 1.44
CA ALA A 18 -12.14 -6.38 2.58
C ALA A 18 -11.15 -5.29 2.12
N TRP A 19 -11.30 -4.08 2.65
CA TRP A 19 -10.36 -2.98 2.38
C TRP A 19 -9.31 -2.88 3.48
N ILE A 20 -8.06 -2.75 3.08
CA ILE A 20 -6.93 -2.50 3.97
C ILE A 20 -6.10 -1.30 3.47
N ASN A 21 -5.46 -0.59 4.41
CA ASN A 21 -4.37 0.32 4.12
C ASN A 21 -3.06 -0.42 4.40
N PRO A 22 -2.26 -0.76 3.39
CA PRO A 22 -1.19 -1.74 3.57
C PRO A 22 0.00 -1.23 4.39
N TYR A 23 0.42 0.03 4.19
CA TYR A 23 1.68 0.53 4.74
C TYR A 23 1.53 1.37 6.00
N ARG A 24 0.35 1.84 6.35
CA ARG A 24 0.15 2.67 7.52
C ARG A 24 0.11 1.84 8.81
N ALA A 25 1.25 1.72 9.47
CA ALA A 25 1.37 0.98 10.73
C ALA A 25 0.70 1.71 11.91
N LYS A 26 0.75 3.06 11.93
CA LYS A 26 0.18 3.86 13.03
C LYS A 26 -0.35 5.20 12.50
N THR A 27 -1.56 5.59 12.92
CA THR A 27 -2.13 6.92 12.60
C THR A 27 -1.62 8.00 13.55
N LYS A 28 -1.82 9.28 13.20
CA LYS A 28 -1.47 10.44 14.05
C LYS A 28 -2.10 10.38 15.45
N ASN A 29 -3.32 9.86 15.55
CA ASN A 29 -4.12 9.86 16.77
C ASN A 29 -4.02 8.56 17.59
N THR A 30 -3.13 7.67 17.21
CA THR A 30 -2.88 6.45 17.98
C THR A 30 -1.78 6.73 18.99
N PHE A 31 -2.12 6.67 20.29
CA PHE A 31 -1.16 6.96 21.37
C PHE A 31 -0.49 5.69 21.89
N GLU A 32 -1.23 4.59 21.93
CA GLU A 32 -0.75 3.32 22.44
C GLU A 32 -0.72 2.26 21.34
N MET A 33 0.28 1.39 21.39
CA MET A 33 0.41 0.23 20.51
C MET A 33 0.56 -1.03 21.37
N ALA A 34 -0.06 -2.11 20.96
CA ALA A 34 0.08 -3.39 21.63
C ALA A 34 1.55 -3.88 21.55
N ASN A 35 2.03 -4.60 22.55
CA ASN A 35 3.42 -5.10 22.61
C ASN A 35 3.80 -6.01 21.43
N ASN A 36 2.82 -6.60 20.76
CA ASN A 36 3.00 -7.42 19.57
C ASN A 36 2.83 -6.64 18.25
N HIS A 37 2.64 -5.32 18.31
CA HIS A 37 2.52 -4.48 17.13
C HIS A 37 3.81 -4.49 16.30
N ILE A 38 3.70 -4.49 14.97
CA ILE A 38 4.86 -4.59 14.06
C ILE A 38 5.90 -3.49 14.31
N ALA A 39 5.48 -2.26 14.56
CA ALA A 39 6.39 -1.14 14.83
C ALA A 39 7.09 -1.23 16.21
N ILE A 40 6.61 -2.09 17.13
CA ILE A 40 7.28 -2.39 18.40
C ILE A 40 8.27 -3.53 18.22
N LYS A 41 7.88 -4.57 17.49
CA LYS A 41 8.72 -5.75 17.24
C LYS A 41 9.84 -5.49 16.25
N HIS A 42 9.56 -4.67 15.26
CA HIS A 42 10.47 -4.32 14.17
C HIS A 42 10.46 -2.80 13.94
N PRO A 43 11.09 -2.03 14.85
CA PRO A 43 11.15 -0.56 14.72
C PRO A 43 11.93 -0.10 13.49
N ASP A 44 12.81 -0.95 12.96
CA ASP A 44 13.57 -0.78 11.73
C ASP A 44 12.72 -0.90 10.45
N TYR A 45 11.52 -1.51 10.53
CA TYR A 45 10.59 -1.62 9.39
C TYR A 45 9.81 -0.35 9.12
N VAL A 46 9.75 0.58 10.07
CA VAL A 46 8.92 1.77 9.97
C VAL A 46 9.75 3.05 9.99
N PHE A 47 9.23 4.05 9.31
CA PHE A 47 9.70 5.43 9.46
C PHE A 47 8.57 6.35 9.90
N ALA A 48 8.95 7.42 10.61
CA ALA A 48 8.01 8.47 11.01
C ALA A 48 7.83 9.49 9.87
N TYR A 49 6.58 9.79 9.54
CA TYR A 49 6.24 10.82 8.55
C TYR A 49 4.91 11.45 8.91
N ASP A 50 4.87 12.77 8.99
CA ASP A 50 3.66 13.55 9.31
C ASP A 50 2.89 13.01 10.54
N GLY A 51 3.62 12.63 11.59
CA GLY A 51 3.05 12.11 12.84
C GLY A 51 2.51 10.68 12.76
N GLN A 52 2.69 10.00 11.65
CA GLN A 52 2.33 8.59 11.43
C GLN A 52 3.58 7.71 11.48
N LEU A 53 3.38 6.40 11.63
CA LEU A 53 4.40 5.39 11.33
C LEU A 53 3.99 4.64 10.08
N ILE A 54 4.90 4.61 9.12
CA ILE A 54 4.71 3.98 7.81
C ILE A 54 5.71 2.81 7.69
N LEU A 55 5.22 1.63 7.33
CA LEU A 55 6.08 0.53 6.89
C LEU A 55 6.83 0.97 5.63
N ASN A 56 8.13 0.70 5.56
CA ASN A 56 8.95 1.17 4.44
C ASN A 56 8.69 0.34 3.18
N PRO A 57 8.13 0.91 2.10
CA PRO A 57 7.85 0.15 0.88
C PRO A 57 9.10 -0.35 0.16
N GLY A 58 10.26 0.26 0.41
CA GLY A 58 11.55 -0.16 -0.12
C GLY A 58 12.14 -1.41 0.53
N MET A 59 11.51 -1.93 1.59
CA MET A 59 11.96 -3.11 2.32
C MET A 59 11.15 -4.35 1.90
N PRO A 60 11.79 -5.39 1.36
CA PRO A 60 11.12 -6.67 1.04
C PRO A 60 10.37 -7.27 2.23
N GLU A 61 10.95 -7.19 3.43
CA GLU A 61 10.39 -7.73 4.67
C GLU A 61 9.04 -7.07 5.01
N CYS A 62 8.88 -5.78 4.74
CA CYS A 62 7.61 -5.08 4.91
C CYS A 62 6.54 -5.60 3.94
N ARG A 63 6.90 -5.84 2.68
CA ARG A 63 5.99 -6.43 1.68
C ARG A 63 5.56 -7.84 2.09
N ASP A 64 6.51 -8.67 2.51
CA ASP A 64 6.26 -10.04 2.96
C ASP A 64 5.34 -10.05 4.19
N TYR A 65 5.56 -9.14 5.15
CA TYR A 65 4.68 -8.98 6.30
C TYR A 65 3.24 -8.65 5.88
N ILE A 66 3.05 -7.68 4.97
CA ILE A 66 1.72 -7.29 4.49
C ILE A 66 1.07 -8.45 3.73
N CYS A 67 1.81 -9.14 2.86
CA CYS A 67 1.32 -10.31 2.15
C CYS A 67 0.88 -11.43 3.11
N ASN A 68 1.61 -11.64 4.19
CA ASN A 68 1.23 -12.62 5.22
C ASN A 68 -0.06 -12.22 5.97
N VAL A 69 -0.26 -10.94 6.26
CA VAL A 69 -1.53 -10.43 6.83
C VAL A 69 -2.69 -10.69 5.87
N VAL A 70 -2.50 -10.41 4.58
CA VAL A 70 -3.54 -10.65 3.57
C VAL A 70 -3.80 -12.14 3.38
N ARG A 71 -2.76 -12.98 3.37
CA ARG A 71 -2.89 -14.44 3.35
C ARG A 71 -3.74 -14.95 4.51
N ASP A 72 -3.53 -14.43 5.72
CA ASP A 72 -4.36 -14.78 6.91
C ASP A 72 -5.82 -14.37 6.71
N ILE A 73 -6.09 -13.15 6.21
CA ILE A 73 -7.45 -12.68 5.97
C ILE A 73 -8.16 -13.56 4.94
N VAL A 74 -7.56 -13.78 3.78
CA VAL A 74 -8.15 -14.55 2.68
C VAL A 74 -8.33 -16.02 3.06
N SER A 75 -7.41 -16.60 3.83
CA SER A 75 -7.52 -17.98 4.31
C SER A 75 -8.66 -18.16 5.31
N ARG A 76 -8.83 -17.24 6.25
CA ARG A 76 -9.76 -17.37 7.37
C ARG A 76 -11.18 -16.91 7.07
N TYR A 77 -11.35 -16.00 6.14
CA TYR A 77 -12.64 -15.38 5.84
C TYR A 77 -13.08 -15.66 4.41
N ASP A 78 -14.37 -15.75 4.21
CA ASP A 78 -14.99 -15.96 2.90
C ASP A 78 -15.29 -14.62 2.21
N VAL A 79 -14.25 -13.79 2.09
CA VAL A 79 -14.31 -12.52 1.36
C VAL A 79 -14.37 -12.77 -0.15
N ASP A 80 -15.14 -11.98 -0.88
CA ASP A 80 -15.24 -12.04 -2.34
C ASP A 80 -14.13 -11.26 -3.03
N GLY A 81 -13.56 -10.28 -2.31
CA GLY A 81 -12.44 -9.49 -2.78
C GLY A 81 -11.60 -8.90 -1.67
N LEU A 82 -10.38 -8.50 -2.03
CA LEU A 82 -9.52 -7.67 -1.22
C LEU A 82 -9.22 -6.37 -1.98
N HIS A 83 -9.29 -5.26 -1.28
CA HIS A 83 -9.14 -3.93 -1.85
C HIS A 83 -8.07 -3.12 -1.10
N ILE A 84 -7.23 -2.42 -1.85
CA ILE A 84 -6.28 -1.44 -1.33
C ILE A 84 -6.51 -0.08 -1.99
N ASP A 85 -6.14 1.00 -1.28
CA ASP A 85 -6.19 2.36 -1.79
C ASP A 85 -4.84 2.81 -2.41
N ASP A 86 -4.63 4.11 -2.51
CA ASP A 86 -3.45 4.76 -3.08
C ASP A 86 -2.36 5.08 -2.04
N TYR A 87 -2.52 4.63 -0.78
CA TYR A 87 -1.56 4.89 0.30
C TYR A 87 -0.41 3.88 0.30
N PHE A 88 0.45 3.95 -0.71
CA PHE A 88 1.72 3.20 -0.76
C PHE A 88 2.82 3.99 -0.04
N TYR A 89 3.34 5.03 -0.67
CA TYR A 89 4.15 6.05 -0.02
C TYR A 89 3.25 7.13 0.59
N PRO A 90 3.72 7.84 1.64
CA PRO A 90 2.91 8.89 2.25
C PRO A 90 2.74 10.08 1.29
N TYR A 91 1.61 10.76 1.39
CA TYR A 91 1.34 11.98 0.65
C TYR A 91 2.38 13.06 0.98
N PRO A 92 2.84 13.84 0.00
CA PRO A 92 3.88 14.82 0.21
C PRO A 92 3.44 15.92 1.19
N VAL A 93 4.27 16.19 2.19
CA VAL A 93 4.11 17.28 3.15
C VAL A 93 5.20 18.30 2.92
N LYS A 94 4.81 19.58 2.82
CA LYS A 94 5.76 20.67 2.57
C LYS A 94 6.89 20.67 3.62
N GLY A 95 8.11 20.60 3.14
CA GLY A 95 9.32 20.63 3.98
C GLY A 95 9.71 19.27 4.59
N GLN A 96 8.95 18.20 4.36
CA GLN A 96 9.32 16.86 4.76
C GLN A 96 9.82 16.05 3.55
N LYS A 97 10.84 15.23 3.78
CA LYS A 97 11.32 14.23 2.81
C LYS A 97 10.99 12.84 3.35
N ILE A 98 10.71 11.92 2.46
CA ILE A 98 10.57 10.50 2.83
C ILE A 98 11.95 10.01 3.28
N PRO A 99 12.08 9.44 4.49
CA PRO A 99 13.38 9.04 5.03
C PRO A 99 13.73 7.60 4.60
N ASP A 100 13.89 7.38 3.31
CA ASP A 100 14.17 6.07 2.69
C ASP A 100 15.49 6.03 1.91
N ALA A 101 16.31 7.08 1.99
CA ALA A 101 17.55 7.19 1.24
C ALA A 101 18.56 6.06 1.58
N ASP A 102 18.70 5.73 2.86
CA ASP A 102 19.60 4.66 3.30
C ASP A 102 19.16 3.28 2.77
N ILE A 103 17.85 3.05 2.72
CA ILE A 103 17.28 1.81 2.15
C ILE A 103 17.46 1.79 0.63
N TYR A 104 17.28 2.94 -0.04
CA TYR A 104 17.59 3.07 -1.46
C TYR A 104 19.06 2.74 -1.77
N ASP A 105 19.99 3.27 -1.01
CA ASP A 105 21.42 3.02 -1.20
C ASP A 105 21.78 1.53 -1.04
N MET A 106 21.09 0.83 -0.14
CA MET A 106 21.28 -0.62 0.09
C MET A 106 20.57 -1.50 -0.94
N ASN A 107 19.37 -1.11 -1.41
CA ASN A 107 18.42 -1.98 -2.11
C ASN A 107 17.92 -1.38 -3.44
N ASN A 108 18.68 -0.53 -4.12
CA ASN A 108 18.21 0.12 -5.35
C ASN A 108 18.07 -0.81 -6.56
N ASN A 109 18.55 -2.05 -6.49
CA ASN A 109 18.47 -3.06 -7.56
C ASN A 109 18.99 -2.57 -8.93
N GLY A 110 19.95 -1.62 -8.93
CA GLY A 110 20.49 -1.02 -10.14
C GLY A 110 19.65 0.13 -10.72
N ILE A 111 18.56 0.53 -10.06
CA ILE A 111 17.72 1.66 -10.45
C ILE A 111 18.38 2.95 -9.93
N SER A 112 18.88 3.79 -10.82
CA SER A 112 19.65 4.99 -10.46
C SER A 112 18.82 6.19 -9.99
N ASN A 113 17.52 6.19 -10.27
CA ASN A 113 16.61 7.25 -9.86
C ASN A 113 15.74 6.79 -8.70
N ILE A 114 15.79 7.48 -7.57
CA ILE A 114 15.04 7.10 -6.37
C ILE A 114 13.50 7.10 -6.58
N ASN A 115 12.97 7.98 -7.43
CA ASN A 115 11.53 8.02 -7.70
C ASN A 115 11.10 6.83 -8.57
N ASP A 116 11.95 6.39 -9.51
CA ASP A 116 11.72 5.18 -10.30
C ASP A 116 11.79 3.93 -9.40
N TRP A 117 12.76 3.91 -8.49
CA TRP A 117 12.87 2.84 -7.49
C TRP A 117 11.64 2.76 -6.56
N ARG A 118 11.09 3.90 -6.14
CA ARG A 118 9.84 3.92 -5.36
C ARG A 118 8.68 3.35 -6.16
N ARG A 119 8.55 3.70 -7.43
CA ARG A 119 7.51 3.12 -8.32
C ARG A 119 7.70 1.62 -8.51
N ASP A 120 8.92 1.19 -8.72
CA ASP A 120 9.23 -0.24 -8.83
C ASP A 120 8.83 -1.01 -7.56
N ASN A 121 9.12 -0.46 -6.37
CA ASN A 121 8.69 -1.06 -5.11
C ASN A 121 7.16 -1.21 -5.01
N VAL A 122 6.40 -0.23 -5.49
CA VAL A 122 4.93 -0.31 -5.53
C VAL A 122 4.47 -1.37 -6.53
N ASN A 123 5.06 -1.40 -7.73
CA ASN A 123 4.74 -2.39 -8.76
C ASN A 123 5.00 -3.82 -8.28
N VAL A 124 6.17 -4.05 -7.67
CA VAL A 124 6.54 -5.34 -7.08
C VAL A 124 5.56 -5.74 -5.98
N PHE A 125 5.18 -4.80 -5.11
CA PHE A 125 4.22 -5.06 -4.04
C PHE A 125 2.84 -5.45 -4.58
N VAL A 126 2.29 -4.68 -5.52
CA VAL A 126 0.95 -4.94 -6.08
C VAL A 126 0.92 -6.31 -6.76
N LYS A 127 1.97 -6.64 -7.52
CA LYS A 127 2.12 -7.97 -8.13
C LYS A 127 2.16 -9.08 -7.09
N GLN A 128 3.05 -8.97 -6.09
CA GLN A 128 3.22 -9.97 -5.04
C GLN A 128 1.93 -10.17 -4.23
N LEU A 129 1.20 -9.08 -3.96
CA LEU A 129 -0.06 -9.14 -3.23
C LEU A 129 -1.14 -9.88 -4.02
N GLY A 130 -1.27 -9.59 -5.32
CA GLY A 130 -2.19 -10.29 -6.22
C GLY A 130 -1.89 -11.79 -6.33
N GLU A 131 -0.60 -12.14 -6.48
CA GLU A 131 -0.14 -13.53 -6.49
C GLU A 131 -0.49 -14.22 -5.15
N THR A 132 -0.23 -13.58 -4.02
CA THR A 132 -0.54 -14.10 -2.67
C THR A 132 -2.03 -14.40 -2.50
N ILE A 133 -2.91 -13.51 -2.96
CA ILE A 133 -4.37 -13.69 -2.89
C ILE A 133 -4.80 -14.89 -3.72
N HIS A 134 -4.36 -14.96 -4.97
CA HIS A 134 -4.76 -16.00 -5.91
C HIS A 134 -4.15 -17.38 -5.61
N GLU A 135 -2.99 -17.44 -4.95
CA GLU A 135 -2.45 -18.69 -4.41
C GLU A 135 -3.36 -19.30 -3.33
N VAL A 136 -4.00 -18.48 -2.52
CA VAL A 136 -4.90 -18.94 -1.44
C VAL A 136 -6.29 -19.27 -1.99
N LYS A 137 -6.87 -18.32 -2.74
CA LYS A 137 -8.21 -18.45 -3.34
C LYS A 137 -8.23 -17.78 -4.72
N PRO A 138 -8.12 -18.55 -5.81
CA PRO A 138 -8.02 -18.02 -7.17
C PRO A 138 -9.20 -17.16 -7.63
N TRP A 139 -10.36 -17.32 -6.98
CA TRP A 139 -11.60 -16.60 -7.31
C TRP A 139 -11.76 -15.27 -6.57
N VAL A 140 -10.96 -15.00 -5.54
CA VAL A 140 -11.03 -13.75 -4.78
C VAL A 140 -10.52 -12.60 -5.66
N LYS A 141 -11.35 -11.58 -5.82
CA LYS A 141 -11.02 -10.39 -6.60
C LYS A 141 -9.95 -9.55 -5.88
N PHE A 142 -9.01 -9.01 -6.62
CA PHE A 142 -8.06 -8.04 -6.10
C PHE A 142 -8.28 -6.70 -6.80
N GLY A 143 -8.47 -5.64 -6.00
CA GLY A 143 -8.74 -4.30 -6.49
C GLY A 143 -7.81 -3.26 -5.89
N VAL A 144 -7.45 -2.27 -6.71
CA VAL A 144 -6.69 -1.08 -6.30
C VAL A 144 -7.49 0.15 -6.68
N SER A 145 -7.65 1.11 -5.75
CA SER A 145 -8.20 2.45 -6.05
C SER A 145 -7.05 3.45 -6.10
N PRO A 146 -6.47 3.70 -7.27
CA PRO A 146 -5.41 4.67 -7.42
C PRO A 146 -5.92 6.09 -7.27
N PHE A 147 -5.02 7.06 -7.00
CA PHE A 147 -5.36 8.47 -7.00
C PHE A 147 -5.87 8.92 -8.38
N GLY A 148 -6.90 9.76 -8.41
CA GLY A 148 -7.67 10.07 -9.62
C GLY A 148 -6.93 10.82 -10.74
N ILE A 149 -5.77 11.41 -10.47
CA ILE A 149 -4.93 12.07 -11.46
C ILE A 149 -3.67 11.23 -11.66
N TYR A 150 -3.51 10.63 -12.85
CA TYR A 150 -2.30 9.91 -13.20
C TYR A 150 -1.11 10.88 -13.28
N ARG A 151 -1.16 11.81 -14.23
CA ARG A 151 -0.19 12.90 -14.40
C ARG A 151 -0.88 14.18 -14.86
N ASN A 152 -0.37 15.33 -14.47
CA ASN A 152 -0.77 16.61 -15.02
C ASN A 152 -0.10 16.83 -16.39
N LYS A 153 -0.78 17.47 -17.32
CA LYS A 153 -0.25 17.75 -18.67
C LYS A 153 1.05 18.52 -18.69
N LYS A 154 1.29 19.37 -17.69
CA LYS A 154 2.56 20.09 -17.53
C LYS A 154 3.76 19.17 -17.26
N ASN A 155 3.52 17.98 -16.70
CA ASN A 155 4.54 16.99 -16.38
C ASN A 155 4.69 15.94 -17.48
N ASP A 156 3.58 15.67 -18.19
CA ASP A 156 3.55 14.77 -19.34
C ASP A 156 2.58 15.28 -20.39
N ALA A 157 3.11 15.77 -21.52
CA ALA A 157 2.30 16.36 -22.57
C ALA A 157 1.46 15.33 -23.36
N LEU A 158 1.83 14.05 -23.31
CA LEU A 158 1.17 12.98 -24.07
C LEU A 158 0.10 12.25 -23.24
N LEU A 159 0.44 11.85 -22.01
CA LEU A 159 -0.42 11.05 -21.14
C LEU A 159 -1.12 11.88 -20.05
N GLY A 160 -0.64 13.10 -19.82
CA GLY A 160 -1.15 13.97 -18.77
C GLY A 160 -2.50 14.60 -19.10
N SER A 161 -3.36 14.74 -18.10
CA SER A 161 -4.64 15.45 -18.19
C SER A 161 -4.51 16.93 -17.84
N GLU A 162 -5.49 17.74 -18.29
CA GLU A 162 -5.59 19.17 -17.98
C GLU A 162 -6.01 19.38 -16.52
N THR A 163 -5.12 19.04 -15.60
CA THR A 163 -5.31 19.08 -14.15
C THR A 163 -4.18 19.79 -13.43
N ASN A 164 -4.45 20.22 -12.20
CA ASN A 164 -3.48 20.83 -11.28
C ASN A 164 -3.69 20.24 -9.88
N GLY A 165 -2.98 19.20 -9.55
CA GLY A 165 -3.08 18.55 -8.23
C GLY A 165 -1.97 17.55 -8.03
N LEU A 166 -2.06 16.80 -6.93
CA LEU A 166 -1.23 15.62 -6.71
C LEU A 166 -1.45 14.62 -7.84
N GLN A 167 -0.43 13.86 -8.14
CA GLN A 167 -0.37 12.91 -9.24
C GLN A 167 0.06 11.55 -8.73
N ASN A 168 -0.54 10.51 -9.25
CA ASN A 168 -0.17 9.15 -8.92
C ASN A 168 1.31 8.87 -9.19
N TYR A 169 1.73 9.13 -10.42
CA TYR A 169 3.06 8.78 -10.90
C TYR A 169 4.17 9.61 -10.26
N ASP A 170 4.02 10.94 -10.24
CA ASP A 170 5.10 11.85 -9.83
C ASP A 170 5.14 12.09 -8.31
N ASP A 171 3.99 12.09 -7.63
CA ASP A 171 3.89 12.49 -6.23
C ASP A 171 3.64 11.31 -5.28
N LEU A 172 2.94 10.26 -5.75
CA LEU A 172 2.55 9.09 -4.93
C LEU A 172 3.29 7.81 -5.33
N TYR A 173 4.11 7.87 -6.37
CA TYR A 173 4.95 6.76 -6.86
C TYR A 173 4.14 5.51 -7.25
N ALA A 174 2.94 5.69 -7.75
CA ALA A 174 2.10 4.61 -8.27
C ALA A 174 1.98 4.73 -9.79
N ASP A 175 2.44 3.70 -10.50
CA ASP A 175 2.37 3.59 -11.96
C ASP A 175 1.16 2.70 -12.32
N VAL A 176 0.03 3.31 -12.67
CA VAL A 176 -1.28 2.66 -12.88
C VAL A 176 -1.78 2.83 -14.30
#